data_abb941b2ca6a8f9b5d16e8ca94ea69fe
#
_entry.id   abb941b2ca6a8f9b5d16e8ca94ea69fe
#
_cell.length_a   1.000
_cell.length_b   1.000
_cell.length_c   1.000
_cell.angle_alpha   90.00
_cell.angle_beta   90.00
_cell.angle_gamma   90.00
#
_symmetry.space_group_name_H-M   'P 1'
#
loop_
_entity.id
_entity.type
_entity.pdbx_description
1 polymer ?
#
loop_
_entity_poly.entity_id
_entity_poly.type
_entity_poly.pdbx_seq_one_letter_code
_entity_poly.pdbx_strand_id
1 'polypeptide(L)'
;DGLETIDWTDSLKETQRNWIGRSEGAEIQFKVKDSDLEFTIFTTRADTMFGVTFMVLAPESELVPLLTTEGQKAEVEAYLDRTKKRTERERIADRRVTGVFSGSYAVNPFTGEAVPVWISDYVLAGYGTGAIMAVPAHDSRDYAFAKHFNLPIVPLVEGCDVSEESFDAKEGIVCNSPKAGVTPYCDLNLNGLTIKEAIAATKK
;
A
#
# COMPACT_ATOMS: atom_id res chain seq x y z
N ASP A 1 14.75 21.51 8.27
CA ASP A 1 13.64 21.50 9.21
C ASP A 1 13.25 22.92 9.59
N GLY A 2 12.03 23.38 9.23
CA GLY A 2 11.56 24.74 9.52
C GLY A 2 11.55 25.08 11.02
N LEU A 3 11.51 24.07 11.89
CA LEU A 3 11.59 24.26 13.36
C LEU A 3 12.93 24.80 13.83
N GLU A 4 14.02 24.61 13.09
CA GLU A 4 15.33 25.12 13.46
C GLU A 4 15.46 26.65 13.23
N THR A 5 14.62 27.19 12.35
CA THR A 5 14.66 28.60 11.93
C THR A 5 13.72 29.51 12.70
N ILE A 6 12.89 28.96 13.60
CA ILE A 6 11.91 29.72 14.40
C ILE A 6 12.37 29.87 15.86
N ASP A 7 12.05 31.01 16.46
CA ASP A 7 12.36 31.32 17.85
C ASP A 7 11.30 30.73 18.81
N TRP A 8 11.28 29.39 18.89
CA TRP A 8 10.46 28.64 19.82
C TRP A 8 11.33 27.95 20.86
N THR A 9 10.77 27.71 22.03
CA THR A 9 11.47 26.92 23.07
C THR A 9 11.69 25.49 22.60
N ASP A 10 12.77 24.87 23.08
CA ASP A 10 13.13 23.48 22.71
C ASP A 10 11.99 22.49 23.02
N SER A 11 11.27 22.70 24.12
CA SER A 11 10.12 21.90 24.50
C SER A 11 8.99 21.97 23.47
N LEU A 12 8.70 23.16 22.92
CA LEU A 12 7.69 23.31 21.87
C LEU A 12 8.15 22.68 20.56
N LYS A 13 9.43 22.87 20.20
CA LYS A 13 10.02 22.23 19.02
C LYS A 13 9.96 20.72 19.11
N GLU A 14 10.28 20.16 20.28
CA GLU A 14 10.22 18.72 20.51
C GLU A 14 8.78 18.18 20.48
N THR A 15 7.83 18.91 21.06
CA THR A 15 6.42 18.56 20.96
C THR A 15 5.94 18.51 19.51
N GLN A 16 6.36 19.46 18.68
CA GLN A 16 6.02 19.47 17.25
C GLN A 16 6.70 18.33 16.48
N ARG A 17 7.97 18.02 16.77
CA ARG A 17 8.67 16.87 16.18
C ARG A 17 7.96 15.56 16.52
N ASN A 18 7.56 15.39 17.78
CA ASN A 18 6.85 14.21 18.24
C ASN A 18 5.45 14.10 17.63
N TRP A 19 4.77 15.24 17.43
CA TRP A 19 3.45 15.30 16.79
C TRP A 19 3.51 14.91 15.31
N ILE A 20 4.45 15.47 14.56
CA ILE A 20 4.65 15.18 13.14
C ILE A 20 5.20 13.77 12.97
N GLY A 21 6.12 13.35 13.83
CA GLY A 21 6.86 12.10 13.72
C GLY A 21 7.87 12.11 12.57
N ARG A 22 8.75 11.14 12.58
CA ARG A 22 9.63 10.83 11.45
C ARG A 22 9.29 9.44 10.96
N SER A 23 8.89 9.34 9.70
CA SER A 23 8.63 8.07 9.03
C SER A 23 9.83 7.72 8.15
N GLU A 24 10.36 6.51 8.31
CA GLU A 24 11.43 5.97 7.47
C GLU A 24 10.89 4.77 6.71
N GLY A 25 11.06 4.77 5.41
CA GLY A 25 10.56 3.72 4.53
C GLY A 25 11.39 3.57 3.29
N ALA A 26 10.87 2.86 2.32
CA ALA A 26 11.44 2.66 1.01
C ALA A 26 10.47 3.17 -0.07
N GLU A 27 11.05 3.73 -1.14
CA GLU A 27 10.34 3.97 -2.38
C GLU A 27 10.51 2.76 -3.28
N ILE A 28 9.41 2.28 -3.84
CA ILE A 28 9.38 1.09 -4.67
C ILE A 28 8.68 1.43 -5.98
N GLN A 29 9.34 1.12 -7.09
CA GLN A 29 8.84 1.37 -8.42
C GLN A 29 8.10 0.15 -8.96
N PHE A 30 6.88 0.37 -9.43
CA PHE A 30 6.05 -0.63 -10.09
C PHE A 30 5.92 -0.30 -11.57
N LYS A 31 6.12 -1.31 -12.40
CA LYS A 31 5.83 -1.24 -13.85
C LYS A 31 4.37 -1.57 -14.10
N VAL A 32 3.73 -0.83 -14.97
CA VAL A 32 2.39 -1.18 -15.46
C VAL A 32 2.52 -2.29 -16.50
N LYS A 33 1.73 -3.35 -16.31
CA LYS A 33 1.75 -4.49 -17.23
C LYS A 33 1.33 -4.04 -18.64
N ASP A 34 2.05 -4.52 -19.65
CA ASP A 34 1.81 -4.26 -21.07
C ASP A 34 1.88 -2.76 -21.44
N SER A 35 2.69 -1.98 -20.70
CA SER A 35 2.89 -0.54 -20.88
C SER A 35 4.31 -0.13 -20.49
N ASP A 36 4.77 1.01 -20.99
CA ASP A 36 6.02 1.66 -20.57
C ASP A 36 5.84 2.55 -19.34
N LEU A 37 4.63 2.62 -18.79
CA LEU A 37 4.34 3.41 -17.60
C LEU A 37 4.90 2.76 -16.34
N GLU A 38 5.41 3.61 -15.48
CA GLU A 38 5.89 3.22 -14.14
C GLU A 38 5.37 4.23 -13.12
N PHE A 39 5.18 3.78 -11.89
CA PHE A 39 4.85 4.67 -10.78
C PHE A 39 5.54 4.20 -9.51
N THR A 40 5.79 5.13 -8.61
CA THR A 40 6.48 4.89 -7.34
C THR A 40 5.50 4.96 -6.19
N ILE A 41 5.63 4.04 -5.25
CA ILE A 41 4.96 4.09 -3.95
C ILE A 41 5.99 4.29 -2.84
N PHE A 42 5.54 4.82 -1.70
CA PHE A 42 6.32 4.86 -0.47
C PHE A 42 5.71 3.90 0.56
N THR A 43 6.55 3.10 1.20
CA THR A 43 6.09 2.19 2.26
C THR A 43 7.10 2.13 3.41
N THR A 44 6.60 2.04 4.63
CA THR A 44 7.41 1.73 5.83
C THR A 44 7.57 0.23 6.04
N ARG A 45 6.83 -0.59 5.30
CA ARG A 45 6.74 -2.04 5.42
C ARG A 45 7.15 -2.74 4.12
N ALA A 46 8.36 -2.42 3.61
CA ALA A 46 8.91 -3.07 2.42
C ALA A 46 9.12 -4.59 2.59
N ASP A 47 9.21 -5.08 3.83
CA ASP A 47 9.24 -6.49 4.19
C ASP A 47 8.00 -7.27 3.73
N THR A 48 6.86 -6.59 3.53
CA THR A 48 5.60 -7.24 3.15
C THR A 48 5.36 -7.28 1.63
N MET A 49 6.33 -6.91 0.81
CA MET A 49 6.21 -6.87 -0.66
C MET A 49 5.79 -8.20 -1.30
N PHE A 50 6.18 -9.32 -0.72
CA PHE A 50 5.78 -10.65 -1.21
C PHE A 50 4.30 -10.97 -0.98
N GLY A 51 3.60 -10.21 -0.15
CA GLY A 51 2.18 -10.35 0.13
C GLY A 51 1.30 -9.30 -0.54
N VAL A 52 1.85 -8.48 -1.41
CA VAL A 52 1.07 -7.49 -2.19
C VAL A 52 0.19 -8.23 -3.18
N THR A 53 -1.11 -8.04 -3.06
CA THR A 53 -2.11 -8.70 -3.92
C THR A 53 -2.91 -7.73 -4.78
N PHE A 54 -2.84 -6.44 -4.50
CA PHE A 54 -3.39 -5.37 -5.35
C PHE A 54 -2.71 -4.03 -5.03
N MET A 55 -2.92 -3.05 -5.91
CA MET A 55 -2.50 -1.67 -5.72
C MET A 55 -3.74 -0.79 -5.60
N VAL A 56 -3.63 0.33 -4.88
CA VAL A 56 -4.75 1.28 -4.76
C VAL A 56 -4.27 2.69 -4.98
N LEU A 57 -5.01 3.41 -5.81
CA LEU A 57 -4.80 4.83 -6.08
C LEU A 57 -5.83 5.67 -5.33
N ALA A 58 -5.40 6.82 -4.84
CA ALA A 58 -6.33 7.85 -4.42
C ALA A 58 -7.16 8.35 -5.60
N PRO A 59 -8.45 8.67 -5.42
CA PRO A 59 -9.30 9.17 -6.50
C PRO A 59 -8.79 10.44 -7.17
N GLU A 60 -8.00 11.25 -6.45
CA GLU A 60 -7.39 12.49 -6.91
C GLU A 60 -6.01 12.31 -7.56
N SER A 61 -5.49 11.08 -7.59
CA SER A 61 -4.17 10.80 -8.13
C SER A 61 -4.10 11.07 -9.64
N GLU A 62 -3.03 11.71 -10.08
CA GLU A 62 -2.74 11.95 -11.51
C GLU A 62 -2.55 10.64 -12.30
N LEU A 63 -2.31 9.53 -11.60
CA LEU A 63 -2.20 8.20 -12.21
C LEU A 63 -3.56 7.63 -12.65
N VAL A 64 -4.67 8.10 -12.08
CA VAL A 64 -6.00 7.57 -12.38
C VAL A 64 -6.34 7.64 -13.87
N PRO A 65 -6.25 8.78 -14.57
CA PRO A 65 -6.53 8.83 -16.00
C PRO A 65 -5.54 8.03 -16.85
N LEU A 66 -4.30 7.84 -16.37
CA LEU A 66 -3.26 7.11 -17.10
C LEU A 66 -3.46 5.58 -17.00
N LEU A 67 -4.00 5.11 -15.87
CA LEU A 67 -4.18 3.68 -15.59
C LEU A 67 -5.63 3.21 -15.79
N THR A 68 -6.55 4.10 -16.15
CA THR A 68 -7.93 3.73 -16.48
C THR A 68 -8.03 3.27 -17.93
N THR A 69 -8.40 2.00 -18.14
CA THR A 69 -8.63 1.48 -19.48
C THR A 69 -9.95 1.99 -20.05
N GLU A 70 -10.08 2.03 -21.37
CA GLU A 70 -11.33 2.46 -22.04
C GLU A 70 -12.56 1.65 -21.58
N GLY A 71 -12.37 0.34 -21.31
CA GLY A 71 -13.47 -0.52 -20.82
C GLY A 71 -13.95 -0.19 -19.41
N GLN A 72 -13.12 0.45 -18.58
CA GLN A 72 -13.43 0.82 -17.20
C GLN A 72 -13.75 2.31 -17.02
N LYS A 73 -13.59 3.11 -18.07
CA LYS A 73 -13.69 4.56 -18.01
C LYS A 73 -15.00 5.06 -17.42
N ALA A 74 -16.13 4.51 -17.89
CA ALA A 74 -17.45 4.93 -17.41
C ALA A 74 -17.66 4.64 -15.91
N GLU A 75 -17.20 3.47 -15.42
CA GLU A 75 -17.32 3.09 -14.03
C GLU A 75 -16.40 3.94 -13.14
N VAL A 76 -15.17 4.19 -13.61
CA VAL A 76 -14.21 5.04 -12.92
C VAL A 76 -14.72 6.47 -12.83
N GLU A 77 -15.19 7.07 -13.92
CA GLU A 77 -15.77 8.43 -13.92
C GLU A 77 -16.95 8.54 -12.94
N ALA A 78 -17.87 7.57 -12.96
CA ALA A 78 -19.00 7.53 -12.03
C ALA A 78 -18.54 7.39 -10.55
N TYR A 79 -17.46 6.66 -10.29
CA TYR A 79 -16.88 6.53 -8.96
C TYR A 79 -16.25 7.86 -8.51
N LEU A 80 -15.46 8.49 -9.36
CA LEU A 80 -14.81 9.78 -9.09
C LEU A 80 -15.83 10.88 -8.80
N ASP A 81 -16.93 10.94 -9.55
CA ASP A 81 -18.00 11.93 -9.32
C ASP A 81 -18.72 11.76 -7.98
N ARG A 82 -18.78 10.53 -7.47
CA ARG A 82 -19.32 10.26 -6.12
C ARG A 82 -18.33 10.65 -5.04
N THR A 83 -17.03 10.36 -5.22
CA THR A 83 -16.00 10.62 -4.22
C THR A 83 -15.65 12.09 -4.10
N LYS A 84 -15.67 12.87 -5.19
CA LYS A 84 -15.45 14.34 -5.19
C LYS A 84 -16.39 15.12 -4.25
N LYS A 85 -17.56 14.55 -3.94
CA LYS A 85 -18.55 15.17 -3.03
C LYS A 85 -18.24 14.96 -1.56
N ARG A 86 -17.19 14.18 -1.23
CA ARG A 86 -16.83 13.81 0.13
C ARG A 86 -15.52 14.50 0.53
N THR A 87 -15.51 15.04 1.73
CA THR A 87 -14.31 15.60 2.34
C THR A 87 -13.37 14.47 2.83
N GLU A 88 -12.08 14.73 2.95
CA GLU A 88 -11.13 13.77 3.54
C GLU A 88 -11.56 13.33 4.95
N ARG A 89 -12.08 14.25 5.75
CA ARG A 89 -12.56 13.93 7.11
C ARG A 89 -13.72 12.94 7.11
N GLU A 90 -14.67 13.09 6.17
CA GLU A 90 -15.76 12.13 5.99
C GLU A 90 -15.25 10.77 5.51
N ARG A 91 -14.26 10.75 4.63
CA ARG A 91 -13.63 9.52 4.12
C ARG A 91 -12.89 8.76 5.23
N ILE A 92 -12.15 9.47 6.10
CA ILE A 92 -11.46 8.87 7.26
C ILE A 92 -12.44 8.29 8.27
N ALA A 93 -13.57 8.98 8.50
CA ALA A 93 -14.59 8.56 9.46
C ALA A 93 -15.46 7.41 8.95
N ASP A 94 -15.64 7.31 7.65
CA ASP A 94 -16.47 6.29 7.01
C ASP A 94 -15.66 4.98 6.82
N ARG A 95 -16.16 3.90 7.40
CA ARG A 95 -15.55 2.59 7.30
C ARG A 95 -16.14 1.72 6.18
N ARG A 96 -17.04 2.26 5.37
CA ARG A 96 -17.59 1.53 4.23
C ARG A 96 -16.50 1.28 3.19
N VAL A 97 -16.42 0.06 2.72
CA VAL A 97 -15.49 -0.30 1.65
C VAL A 97 -16.11 0.09 0.32
N THR A 98 -15.42 0.94 -0.42
CA THR A 98 -15.79 1.35 -1.78
C THR A 98 -14.56 1.36 -2.67
N GLY A 99 -14.74 1.11 -3.95
CA GLY A 99 -13.65 1.14 -4.92
C GLY A 99 -14.13 0.78 -6.31
N VAL A 100 -13.26 1.00 -7.28
CA VAL A 100 -13.47 0.63 -8.68
C VAL A 100 -12.17 0.09 -9.27
N PHE A 101 -12.26 -0.93 -10.11
CA PHE A 101 -11.09 -1.45 -10.83
C PHE A 101 -10.74 -0.51 -11.98
N SER A 102 -9.46 -0.19 -12.15
CA SER A 102 -8.99 0.69 -13.21
C SER A 102 -8.92 0.03 -14.59
N GLY A 103 -8.89 -1.32 -14.62
CA GLY A 103 -8.62 -2.12 -15.81
C GLY A 103 -7.15 -2.46 -16.02
N SER A 104 -6.24 -1.82 -15.30
CA SER A 104 -4.80 -2.01 -15.42
C SER A 104 -4.24 -2.90 -14.31
N TYR A 105 -3.06 -3.45 -14.57
CA TYR A 105 -2.30 -4.26 -13.63
C TYR A 105 -0.91 -3.67 -13.45
N ALA A 106 -0.35 -3.77 -12.26
CA ALA A 106 1.03 -3.45 -11.95
C ALA A 106 1.83 -4.72 -11.69
N VAL A 107 3.09 -4.74 -12.09
CA VAL A 107 3.99 -5.88 -11.86
C VAL A 107 4.70 -5.69 -10.53
N ASN A 108 4.51 -6.62 -9.62
CA ASN A 108 5.22 -6.62 -8.35
C ASN A 108 6.72 -6.91 -8.61
N PRO A 109 7.64 -5.99 -8.28
CA PRO A 109 9.06 -6.15 -8.59
C PRO A 109 9.75 -7.25 -7.77
N PHE A 110 9.09 -7.81 -6.73
CA PHE A 110 9.66 -8.90 -5.93
C PHE A 110 9.19 -10.27 -6.40
N THR A 111 7.93 -10.40 -6.83
CA THR A 111 7.35 -11.68 -7.26
C THR A 111 7.27 -11.83 -8.77
N GLY A 112 7.29 -10.74 -9.53
CA GLY A 112 7.00 -10.72 -10.95
C GLY A 112 5.51 -10.89 -11.29
N GLU A 113 4.65 -11.05 -10.30
CA GLU A 113 3.22 -11.22 -10.50
C GLU A 113 2.53 -9.91 -10.85
N ALA A 114 1.55 -9.99 -11.74
CA ALA A 114 0.70 -8.86 -12.09
C ALA A 114 -0.44 -8.75 -11.07
N VAL A 115 -0.53 -7.63 -10.39
CA VAL A 115 -1.57 -7.33 -9.39
C VAL A 115 -2.50 -6.24 -9.91
N PRO A 116 -3.83 -6.32 -9.67
CA PRO A 116 -4.78 -5.35 -10.20
C PRO A 116 -4.62 -3.99 -9.51
N VAL A 117 -4.83 -2.92 -10.29
CA VAL A 117 -4.81 -1.54 -9.79
C VAL A 117 -6.25 -1.06 -9.59
N TRP A 118 -6.57 -0.74 -8.35
CA TRP A 118 -7.87 -0.23 -7.92
C TRP A 118 -7.81 1.27 -7.62
N ILE A 119 -8.94 1.91 -7.59
CA ILE A 119 -9.13 3.30 -7.17
C ILE A 119 -10.08 3.26 -5.98
N SER A 120 -9.68 3.83 -4.84
CA SER A 120 -10.52 3.82 -3.64
C SER A 120 -10.30 5.05 -2.78
N ASP A 121 -11.38 5.50 -2.17
CA ASP A 121 -11.43 6.70 -1.34
C ASP A 121 -10.85 6.50 0.08
N TYR A 122 -10.42 5.28 0.45
CA TYR A 122 -9.67 5.09 1.69
C TYR A 122 -8.19 5.51 1.58
N VAL A 123 -7.68 5.68 0.35
CA VAL A 123 -6.34 6.24 0.09
C VAL A 123 -6.45 7.75 -0.11
N LEU A 124 -5.61 8.50 0.58
CA LEU A 124 -5.57 9.96 0.50
C LEU A 124 -4.43 10.41 -0.41
N ALA A 125 -4.70 11.38 -1.29
CA ALA A 125 -3.70 11.90 -2.23
C ALA A 125 -2.51 12.58 -1.52
N GLY A 126 -2.73 13.15 -0.34
CA GLY A 126 -1.68 13.77 0.48
C GLY A 126 -0.80 12.77 1.26
N TYR A 127 -1.06 11.47 1.16
CA TYR A 127 -0.26 10.43 1.80
C TYR A 127 0.67 9.76 0.78
N GLY A 128 1.99 9.92 1.00
CA GLY A 128 3.00 9.38 0.09
C GLY A 128 2.86 9.93 -1.32
N THR A 129 2.74 9.05 -2.29
CA THR A 129 2.59 9.36 -3.72
C THR A 129 1.13 9.37 -4.19
N GLY A 130 0.16 9.18 -3.28
CA GLY A 130 -1.24 8.96 -3.64
C GLY A 130 -1.53 7.59 -4.25
N ALA A 131 -0.53 6.69 -4.20
CA ALA A 131 -0.63 5.28 -4.56
C ALA A 131 -0.07 4.43 -3.43
N ILE A 132 -0.72 3.33 -3.11
CA ILE A 132 -0.27 2.37 -2.10
C ILE A 132 -0.24 0.95 -2.66
N MET A 133 0.66 0.15 -2.13
CA MET A 133 0.58 -1.31 -2.22
C MET A 133 -0.34 -1.83 -1.12
N ALA A 134 -1.17 -2.81 -1.42
CA ALA A 134 -2.08 -3.40 -0.46
C ALA A 134 -1.62 -4.80 -0.04
N VAL A 135 -1.56 -4.99 1.29
CA VAL A 135 -1.14 -6.25 1.92
C VAL A 135 -2.24 -6.71 2.88
N PRO A 136 -3.32 -7.32 2.38
CA PRO A 136 -4.51 -7.59 3.17
C PRO A 136 -4.29 -8.51 4.37
N ALA A 137 -3.27 -9.36 4.34
CA ALA A 137 -2.95 -10.21 5.50
C ALA A 137 -2.47 -9.41 6.73
N HIS A 138 -1.95 -8.18 6.55
CA HIS A 138 -1.25 -7.42 7.59
C HIS A 138 -1.67 -5.94 7.68
N ASP A 139 -2.79 -5.59 7.05
CA ASP A 139 -3.46 -4.28 7.17
C ASP A 139 -4.97 -4.47 7.16
N SER A 140 -5.65 -3.94 8.17
CA SER A 140 -7.09 -4.15 8.37
C SER A 140 -7.97 -3.47 7.31
N ARG A 141 -7.53 -2.36 6.71
CA ARG A 141 -8.26 -1.68 5.63
C ARG A 141 -8.12 -2.47 4.33
N ASP A 142 -6.90 -2.91 4.02
CA ASP A 142 -6.63 -3.75 2.86
C ASP A 142 -7.37 -5.09 2.99
N TYR A 143 -7.43 -5.65 4.20
CA TYR A 143 -8.19 -6.88 4.48
C TYR A 143 -9.67 -6.72 4.17
N ALA A 144 -10.29 -5.67 4.72
CA ALA A 144 -11.70 -5.39 4.45
C ALA A 144 -11.99 -5.20 2.96
N PHE A 145 -11.08 -4.50 2.26
CA PHE A 145 -11.16 -4.32 0.81
C PHE A 145 -11.04 -5.65 0.06
N ALA A 146 -10.03 -6.45 0.39
CA ALA A 146 -9.81 -7.76 -0.23
C ALA A 146 -11.00 -8.71 -0.03
N LYS A 147 -11.57 -8.76 1.16
CA LYS A 147 -12.77 -9.57 1.45
C LYS A 147 -13.97 -9.07 0.64
N HIS A 148 -14.17 -7.76 0.54
CA HIS A 148 -15.30 -7.16 -0.19
C HIS A 148 -15.25 -7.45 -1.69
N PHE A 149 -14.05 -7.34 -2.29
CA PHE A 149 -13.84 -7.53 -3.73
C PHE A 149 -13.31 -8.93 -4.10
N ASN A 150 -13.30 -9.86 -3.13
CA ASN A 150 -12.83 -11.24 -3.30
C ASN A 150 -11.42 -11.33 -3.89
N LEU A 151 -10.50 -10.50 -3.37
CA LEU A 151 -9.10 -10.49 -3.75
C LEU A 151 -8.28 -11.45 -2.87
N PRO A 152 -7.12 -11.94 -3.36
CA PRO A 152 -6.27 -12.85 -2.61
C PRO A 152 -5.73 -12.22 -1.32
N ILE A 153 -5.57 -13.04 -0.27
CA ILE A 153 -4.95 -12.68 1.00
C ILE A 153 -3.80 -13.66 1.24
N VAL A 154 -2.58 -13.16 1.31
CA VAL A 154 -1.35 -13.97 1.45
C VAL A 154 -0.70 -13.67 2.79
N PRO A 155 -0.73 -14.60 3.75
CA PRO A 155 -0.09 -14.42 5.05
C PRO A 155 1.44 -14.47 4.91
N LEU A 156 2.14 -13.57 5.61
CA LEU A 156 3.61 -13.43 5.58
C LEU A 156 4.26 -13.64 6.95
N VAL A 157 3.49 -13.97 7.98
CA VAL A 157 4.00 -14.24 9.32
C VAL A 157 3.61 -15.67 9.72
N GLU A 158 4.55 -16.41 10.28
CA GLU A 158 4.32 -17.79 10.72
C GLU A 158 3.22 -17.87 11.78
N GLY A 159 2.35 -18.88 11.61
CA GLY A 159 1.27 -19.15 12.56
C GLY A 159 0.15 -18.11 12.62
N CYS A 160 0.15 -17.09 11.73
CA CYS A 160 -0.97 -16.15 11.68
C CYS A 160 -2.20 -16.78 11.02
N ASP A 161 -3.37 -16.56 11.62
CA ASP A 161 -4.67 -16.91 11.04
C ASP A 161 -5.30 -15.62 10.47
N VAL A 162 -5.53 -15.60 9.17
CA VAL A 162 -6.13 -14.49 8.45
C VAL A 162 -7.51 -14.85 7.87
N SER A 163 -8.18 -15.85 8.43
CA SER A 163 -9.50 -16.29 7.95
C SER A 163 -10.59 -15.28 8.27
N GLU A 164 -10.57 -14.67 9.46
CA GLU A 164 -11.59 -13.76 9.96
C GLU A 164 -11.15 -12.29 10.00
N GLU A 165 -9.87 -12.03 10.26
CA GLU A 165 -9.31 -10.67 10.35
C GLU A 165 -7.86 -10.62 9.88
N SER A 166 -7.32 -9.41 9.66
CA SER A 166 -5.90 -9.20 9.36
C SER A 166 -5.04 -9.44 10.61
N PHE A 167 -3.79 -9.83 10.39
CA PHE A 167 -2.80 -10.00 11.44
C PHE A 167 -1.82 -8.84 11.43
N ASP A 168 -2.17 -7.74 12.10
CA ASP A 168 -1.42 -6.47 12.07
C ASP A 168 -0.24 -6.44 13.06
N ALA A 169 0.35 -7.60 13.37
CA ALA A 169 1.45 -7.70 14.32
C ALA A 169 2.72 -6.99 13.84
N LYS A 170 3.42 -6.40 14.81
CA LYS A 170 4.72 -5.76 14.62
C LYS A 170 5.89 -6.71 14.88
N GLU A 171 5.62 -7.87 15.42
CA GLU A 171 6.58 -8.92 15.79
C GLU A 171 6.14 -10.26 15.21
N GLY A 172 7.09 -11.11 14.88
CA GLY A 172 6.88 -12.44 14.32
C GLY A 172 8.00 -12.85 13.38
N ILE A 173 7.92 -14.08 12.91
CA ILE A 173 8.86 -14.66 11.95
C ILE A 173 8.22 -14.59 10.55
N VAL A 174 8.96 -14.05 9.60
CA VAL A 174 8.49 -13.89 8.21
C VAL A 174 8.49 -15.25 7.51
N CYS A 175 7.42 -15.51 6.77
CA CYS A 175 7.27 -16.67 5.89
C CYS A 175 6.72 -16.25 4.52
N ASN A 176 6.64 -17.16 3.57
CA ASN A 176 6.14 -16.91 2.21
C ASN A 176 6.80 -15.71 1.47
N SER A 177 8.04 -15.39 1.83
CA SER A 177 8.80 -14.23 1.32
C SER A 177 10.19 -14.61 0.80
N PRO A 178 10.32 -15.35 -0.34
CA PRO A 178 9.27 -15.78 -1.27
C PRO A 178 8.49 -17.01 -0.81
N LYS A 179 7.35 -17.26 -1.46
CA LYS A 179 6.56 -18.47 -1.24
C LYS A 179 7.34 -19.71 -1.68
N ALA A 180 7.21 -20.81 -0.94
CA ALA A 180 7.90 -22.06 -1.24
C ALA A 180 7.58 -22.56 -2.66
N GLY A 181 8.64 -22.92 -3.42
CA GLY A 181 8.52 -23.39 -4.80
C GLY A 181 8.32 -22.29 -5.85
N VAL A 182 8.30 -21.02 -5.46
CA VAL A 182 8.23 -19.88 -6.37
C VAL A 182 9.61 -19.25 -6.46
N THR A 183 10.12 -19.06 -7.69
CA THR A 183 11.35 -18.31 -7.90
C THR A 183 11.02 -16.83 -7.83
N PRO A 184 11.59 -16.07 -6.88
CA PRO A 184 11.34 -14.63 -6.80
C PRO A 184 11.95 -13.89 -7.99
N TYR A 185 11.39 -12.76 -8.31
CA TYR A 185 11.91 -11.87 -9.36
C TYR A 185 13.10 -11.02 -8.88
N CYS A 186 13.44 -11.13 -7.61
CA CYS A 186 14.61 -10.50 -6.96
C CYS A 186 15.38 -11.55 -6.14
N ASP A 187 16.65 -11.26 -5.84
CA ASP A 187 17.54 -12.14 -5.04
C ASP A 187 17.29 -12.07 -3.52
N LEU A 188 16.11 -11.55 -3.12
CA LEU A 188 15.78 -11.35 -1.72
C LEU A 188 15.01 -12.53 -1.15
N ASN A 189 15.48 -13.05 -0.01
CA ASN A 189 14.79 -14.06 0.77
C ASN A 189 14.66 -13.59 2.23
N LEU A 190 13.43 -13.40 2.68
CA LEU A 190 13.13 -12.90 4.03
C LEU A 190 12.61 -14.01 4.96
N ASN A 191 12.42 -15.24 4.45
CA ASN A 191 11.89 -16.35 5.26
C ASN A 191 12.81 -16.65 6.47
N GLY A 192 12.19 -16.82 7.62
CA GLY A 192 12.89 -17.13 8.87
C GLY A 192 13.48 -15.90 9.59
N LEU A 193 13.43 -14.71 8.98
CA LEU A 193 13.82 -13.46 9.64
C LEU A 193 12.72 -12.95 10.56
N THR A 194 13.08 -12.23 11.60
CA THR A 194 12.12 -11.42 12.33
C THR A 194 11.64 -10.26 11.45
N ILE A 195 10.44 -9.74 11.67
CA ILE A 195 9.91 -8.58 10.93
C ILE A 195 10.91 -7.42 10.91
N LYS A 196 11.58 -7.15 12.05
CA LYS A 196 12.57 -6.08 12.16
C LYS A 196 13.80 -6.31 11.26
N GLU A 197 14.30 -7.53 11.20
CA GLU A 197 15.42 -7.91 10.33
C GLU A 197 15.01 -7.87 8.86
N ALA A 198 13.79 -8.31 8.54
CA ALA A 198 13.24 -8.25 7.19
C ALA A 198 13.11 -6.80 6.69
N ILE A 199 12.59 -5.87 7.50
CA ILE A 199 12.56 -4.43 7.18
C ILE A 199 13.97 -3.88 6.95
N ALA A 200 14.96 -4.29 7.73
CA ALA A 200 16.34 -3.85 7.56
C ALA A 200 16.99 -4.43 6.28
N ALA A 201 16.63 -5.67 5.91
CA ALA A 201 17.14 -6.33 4.71
C ALA A 201 16.59 -5.71 3.41
N THR A 202 15.34 -5.21 3.44
CA THR A 202 14.69 -4.59 2.27
C THR A 202 15.10 -3.12 2.03
N LYS A 203 15.82 -2.50 2.96
CA LYS A 203 16.33 -1.11 2.82
C LYS A 203 17.73 -1.02 2.21
N LYS A 204 18.32 -2.14 1.83
CA LYS A 204 19.65 -2.23 1.21
C LYS A 204 19.53 -2.30 -0.31
#